data_aeb3a9e3ee8a4f72c81b3821d92a401b
#
_entry.id   aeb3a9e3ee8a4f72c81b3821d92a401b
#
_cell.length_a   1.000
_cell.length_b   1.000
_cell.length_c   1.000
_cell.angle_alpha   90.00
_cell.angle_beta   90.00
_cell.angle_gamma   90.00
#
_symmetry.space_group_name_H-M   'P 1'
#
loop_
_entity.id
_entity.type
_entity.pdbx_description
1 polymer ?
#
loop_
_entity_poly.entity_id
_entity_poly.type
_entity_poly.pdbx_seq_one_letter_code
_entity_poly.pdbx_strand_id
1 'polypeptide(L)'
;MKKIALMGAVALFGLSNAQIAKGTSYLSGQVGYYHSEKDEFNTKRKDDVIRILPTAGYFVTTNLAVGLGVGYKSAVTKYKVGNAAISNVLEIKDTDNAFVVAPFVRKYWTLSDKLYIFGQLQVPLEFGKEKMDANSNINGGDPLLAAAFERENNYTNIGVNIKPGLDYFITKNWSVEATIGEFGYNTYKRDIDGAKRTDDYKFGISLTSVTFGVKYVFAK
;
A
#
# COMPACT_ATOMS: atom_id res chain seq x y z
N MET A 1 -19.09 31.63 -0.34
CA MET A 1 -18.23 30.43 -0.26
C MET A 1 -17.80 30.04 1.16
N LYS A 2 -17.41 30.97 2.06
CA LYS A 2 -17.02 30.65 3.46
C LYS A 2 -18.16 30.03 4.30
N LYS A 3 -19.44 30.40 4.04
CA LYS A 3 -20.61 29.87 4.76
C LYS A 3 -20.95 28.41 4.39
N ILE A 4 -20.64 27.96 3.17
CA ILE A 4 -20.87 26.59 2.70
C ILE A 4 -19.85 25.63 3.33
N ALA A 5 -18.59 26.06 3.47
CA ALA A 5 -17.55 25.28 4.14
C ALA A 5 -17.84 25.11 5.65
N LEU A 6 -18.41 26.13 6.30
CA LEU A 6 -18.79 26.06 7.71
C LEU A 6 -20.03 25.15 7.92
N MET A 7 -21.00 25.17 7.01
CA MET A 7 -22.15 24.26 7.03
C MET A 7 -21.71 22.79 6.81
N GLY A 8 -20.76 22.52 5.92
CA GLY A 8 -20.17 21.19 5.75
C GLY A 8 -19.45 20.69 7.00
N ALA A 9 -18.71 21.58 7.70
CA ALA A 9 -18.04 21.22 8.94
C ALA A 9 -19.02 20.95 10.10
N VAL A 10 -20.08 21.72 10.23
CA VAL A 10 -21.12 21.55 11.28
C VAL A 10 -21.95 20.29 11.05
N ALA A 11 -22.23 19.92 9.80
CA ALA A 11 -22.94 18.67 9.47
C ALA A 11 -22.13 17.41 9.86
N LEU A 12 -20.80 17.50 9.93
CA LEU A 12 -19.93 16.40 10.37
C LEU A 12 -19.95 16.16 11.89
N PHE A 13 -20.45 17.11 12.69
CA PHE A 13 -20.49 16.99 14.16
C PHE A 13 -21.89 16.67 14.71
N GLY A 14 -22.92 16.68 13.87
CA GLY A 14 -24.33 16.60 14.29
C GLY A 14 -25.02 15.25 14.09
N LEU A 15 -24.38 14.22 13.56
CA LEU A 15 -25.07 12.99 13.18
C LEU A 15 -24.58 11.79 13.98
N SER A 16 -25.52 11.30 14.74
CA SER A 16 -25.89 9.92 15.07
C SER A 16 -25.17 9.17 16.20
N ASN A 17 -26.01 8.41 16.87
CA ASN A 17 -25.71 7.46 17.95
C ASN A 17 -24.98 6.17 17.50
N ALA A 18 -24.60 6.06 16.23
CA ALA A 18 -23.81 4.94 15.72
C ALA A 18 -22.34 5.11 16.12
N GLN A 19 -21.98 4.65 17.29
CA GLN A 19 -20.62 4.70 17.82
C GLN A 19 -20.07 3.29 17.95
N ILE A 20 -18.82 3.07 17.51
CA ILE A 20 -18.15 1.81 17.78
C ILE A 20 -17.61 1.86 19.21
N ALA A 21 -18.15 1.00 20.08
CA ALA A 21 -17.91 1.05 21.51
C ALA A 21 -16.46 0.73 21.89
N LYS A 22 -16.00 1.35 22.97
CA LYS A 22 -14.76 0.95 23.64
C LYS A 22 -14.79 -0.55 23.99
N GLY A 23 -13.66 -1.23 23.85
CA GLY A 23 -13.51 -2.65 24.18
C GLY A 23 -13.91 -3.60 23.04
N THR A 24 -14.35 -3.06 21.89
CA THR A 24 -14.62 -3.84 20.68
C THR A 24 -13.33 -4.21 19.99
N SER A 25 -13.19 -5.46 19.55
CA SER A 25 -12.06 -5.93 18.72
C SER A 25 -12.54 -6.16 17.29
N TYR A 26 -11.62 -6.13 16.35
CA TYR A 26 -11.91 -6.50 14.97
C TYR A 26 -10.71 -7.16 14.28
N LEU A 27 -11.03 -7.95 13.27
CA LEU A 27 -10.07 -8.42 12.27
C LEU A 27 -10.46 -7.83 10.91
N SER A 28 -9.48 -7.40 10.14
CA SER A 28 -9.68 -6.92 8.78
C SER A 28 -8.60 -7.50 7.87
N GLY A 29 -8.90 -7.61 6.58
CA GLY A 29 -7.92 -7.95 5.57
C GLY A 29 -8.03 -6.96 4.42
N GLN A 30 -6.90 -6.32 4.10
CA GLN A 30 -6.80 -5.42 2.95
C GLN A 30 -5.98 -6.06 1.85
N VAL A 31 -6.49 -5.95 0.62
CA VAL A 31 -5.80 -6.37 -0.59
C VAL A 31 -5.68 -5.18 -1.52
N GLY A 32 -4.47 -4.92 -1.99
CA GLY A 32 -4.20 -3.94 -3.03
C GLY A 32 -3.57 -4.63 -4.23
N TYR A 33 -4.07 -4.32 -5.41
CA TYR A 33 -3.48 -4.74 -6.68
C TYR A 33 -3.31 -3.53 -7.57
N TYR A 34 -2.13 -3.41 -8.16
CA TYR A 34 -1.82 -2.38 -9.13
C TYR A 34 -1.14 -3.02 -10.34
N HIS A 35 -1.65 -2.70 -11.52
CA HIS A 35 -1.09 -3.11 -12.79
C HIS A 35 -0.90 -1.88 -13.67
N SER A 36 0.25 -1.75 -14.31
CA SER A 36 0.53 -0.70 -15.29
C SER A 36 1.37 -1.26 -16.42
N GLU A 37 1.00 -0.93 -17.63
CA GLU A 37 1.78 -1.24 -18.83
C GLU A 37 2.02 0.06 -19.61
N LYS A 38 3.28 0.33 -19.93
CA LYS A 38 3.69 1.48 -20.72
C LYS A 38 4.53 0.99 -21.89
N ASP A 39 4.17 1.43 -23.07
CA ASP A 39 4.85 1.11 -24.32
C ASP A 39 5.36 2.42 -24.95
N GLU A 40 6.66 2.62 -24.93
CA GLU A 40 7.29 3.83 -25.45
C GLU A 40 8.40 3.44 -26.41
N PHE A 41 8.20 3.76 -27.69
CA PHE A 41 9.13 3.55 -28.81
C PHE A 41 10.02 2.33 -28.61
N ASN A 42 10.94 1.90 -28.32
CA ASN A 42 11.70 0.66 -28.17
C ASN A 42 11.78 0.15 -26.71
N THR A 43 10.94 0.65 -25.83
CA THR A 43 10.93 0.26 -24.41
C THR A 43 9.53 -0.09 -23.96
N LYS A 44 9.35 -1.31 -23.47
CA LYS A 44 8.12 -1.78 -22.86
C LYS A 44 8.34 -1.99 -21.38
N ARG A 45 7.54 -1.29 -20.55
CA ARG A 45 7.56 -1.44 -19.10
C ARG A 45 6.24 -2.01 -18.62
N LYS A 46 6.32 -3.02 -17.75
CA LYS A 46 5.16 -3.62 -17.09
C LYS A 46 5.41 -3.70 -15.60
N ASP A 47 4.49 -3.13 -14.82
CA ASP A 47 4.50 -3.14 -13.37
C ASP A 47 3.31 -3.95 -12.85
N ASP A 48 3.56 -4.93 -12.00
CA ASP A 48 2.57 -5.73 -11.28
C ASP A 48 2.88 -5.66 -9.78
N VAL A 49 1.96 -5.13 -8.99
CA VAL A 49 2.12 -5.02 -7.53
C VAL A 49 0.93 -5.65 -6.84
N ILE A 50 1.18 -6.57 -5.93
CA ILE A 50 0.19 -7.12 -5.01
C ILE A 50 0.60 -6.84 -3.57
N ARG A 51 -0.35 -6.45 -2.74
CA ARG A 51 -0.17 -6.24 -1.30
C ARG A 51 -1.33 -6.88 -0.56
N ILE A 52 -1.01 -7.69 0.43
CA ILE A 52 -1.98 -8.35 1.30
C ILE A 52 -1.60 -8.02 2.73
N LEU A 53 -2.52 -7.38 3.46
CA LEU A 53 -2.27 -6.90 4.82
C LEU A 53 -3.46 -7.23 5.74
N PRO A 54 -3.52 -8.44 6.31
CA PRO A 54 -4.40 -8.71 7.44
C PRO A 54 -4.04 -7.82 8.64
N THR A 55 -5.07 -7.33 9.33
CA THR A 55 -4.94 -6.44 10.49
C THR A 55 -5.84 -6.90 11.64
N ALA A 56 -5.35 -6.71 12.86
CA ALA A 56 -6.14 -6.83 14.07
C ALA A 56 -6.20 -5.47 14.78
N GLY A 57 -7.35 -5.09 15.27
CA GLY A 57 -7.54 -3.82 15.97
C GLY A 57 -8.44 -3.94 17.19
N TYR A 58 -8.23 -3.00 18.12
CA TYR A 58 -8.98 -2.90 19.37
C TYR A 58 -9.37 -1.45 19.64
N PHE A 59 -10.63 -1.20 19.95
CA PHE A 59 -11.15 0.12 20.27
C PHE A 59 -10.81 0.50 21.72
N VAL A 60 -9.79 1.33 21.89
CA VAL A 60 -9.32 1.83 23.20
C VAL A 60 -10.24 2.89 23.79
N THR A 61 -10.93 3.64 22.94
CA THR A 61 -12.06 4.52 23.27
C THR A 61 -13.10 4.43 22.17
N THR A 62 -14.24 5.10 22.35
CA THR A 62 -15.26 5.22 21.31
C THR A 62 -14.67 5.78 20.02
N ASN A 63 -14.83 5.05 18.93
CA ASN A 63 -14.38 5.44 17.59
C ASN A 63 -12.85 5.65 17.44
N LEU A 64 -12.04 5.17 18.39
CA LEU A 64 -10.58 5.20 18.29
C LEU A 64 -10.02 3.81 18.53
N ALA A 65 -9.37 3.25 17.52
CA ALA A 65 -8.74 1.94 17.57
C ALA A 65 -7.22 2.04 17.49
N VAL A 66 -6.55 1.11 18.15
CA VAL A 66 -5.14 0.78 17.92
C VAL A 66 -5.04 -0.62 17.36
N GLY A 67 -4.01 -0.91 16.62
CA GLY A 67 -3.89 -2.24 16.01
C GLY A 67 -2.56 -2.49 15.34
N LEU A 68 -2.47 -3.69 14.77
CA LEU A 68 -1.30 -4.19 14.07
C LEU A 68 -1.72 -4.85 12.76
N GLY A 69 -1.06 -4.46 11.67
CA GLY A 69 -1.09 -5.17 10.40
C GLY A 69 0.16 -6.02 10.25
N VAL A 70 0.00 -7.22 9.71
CA VAL A 70 1.12 -8.09 9.34
C VAL A 70 0.82 -8.62 7.94
N GLY A 71 1.76 -8.49 7.01
CA GLY A 71 1.43 -8.84 5.64
C GLY A 71 2.62 -9.01 4.73
N TYR A 72 2.31 -9.05 3.45
CA TYR A 72 3.27 -9.29 2.39
C TYR A 72 3.02 -8.38 1.19
N LYS A 73 4.09 -7.87 0.61
CA LYS A 73 4.12 -7.11 -0.62
C LYS A 73 4.96 -7.85 -1.64
N SER A 74 4.49 -7.94 -2.87
CA SER A 74 5.26 -8.40 -4.02
C SER A 74 5.08 -7.40 -5.15
N ALA A 75 6.18 -6.89 -5.67
CA ALA A 75 6.20 -6.01 -6.83
C ALA A 75 7.13 -6.60 -7.89
N VAL A 76 6.64 -6.71 -9.12
CA VAL A 76 7.41 -7.20 -10.25
C VAL A 76 7.36 -6.13 -11.34
N THR A 77 8.54 -5.61 -11.70
CA THR A 77 8.70 -4.71 -12.84
C THR A 77 9.48 -5.42 -13.93
N LYS A 78 8.93 -5.43 -15.15
CA LYS A 78 9.60 -5.98 -16.33
C LYS A 78 9.88 -4.86 -17.33
N TYR A 79 11.12 -4.80 -17.75
CA TYR A 79 11.57 -3.91 -18.83
C TYR A 79 11.99 -4.76 -20.03
N LYS A 80 11.48 -4.40 -21.20
CA LYS A 80 11.97 -4.92 -22.48
C LYS A 80 12.50 -3.75 -23.29
N VAL A 81 13.79 -3.80 -23.61
CA VAL A 81 14.47 -2.75 -24.39
C VAL A 81 15.04 -3.38 -25.64
N GLY A 82 14.75 -2.82 -26.79
CA GLY A 82 15.29 -3.27 -28.05
C GLY A 82 14.27 -3.37 -29.17
N ASN A 83 14.73 -3.82 -30.33
CA ASN A 83 13.92 -3.96 -31.52
C ASN A 83 13.57 -5.43 -31.76
N ALA A 84 12.30 -5.78 -31.52
CA ALA A 84 11.80 -7.14 -31.71
C ALA A 84 11.91 -7.64 -33.15
N ALA A 85 11.90 -6.72 -34.15
CA ALA A 85 12.00 -7.10 -35.57
C ALA A 85 13.37 -7.66 -35.96
N ILE A 86 14.42 -7.34 -35.23
CA ILE A 86 15.79 -7.84 -35.44
C ILE A 86 16.25 -8.77 -34.31
N SER A 87 15.33 -9.24 -33.46
CA SER A 87 15.59 -10.14 -32.31
C SER A 87 16.62 -9.63 -31.29
N ASN A 88 16.93 -8.34 -31.30
CA ASN A 88 17.84 -7.72 -30.33
C ASN A 88 17.02 -7.14 -29.16
N VAL A 89 16.73 -7.95 -28.16
CA VAL A 89 15.94 -7.57 -27.00
C VAL A 89 16.71 -7.89 -25.71
N LEU A 90 16.81 -6.90 -24.83
CA LEU A 90 17.22 -7.07 -23.44
C LEU A 90 15.96 -7.04 -22.57
N GLU A 91 15.72 -8.09 -21.81
CA GLU A 91 14.64 -8.19 -20.83
C GLU A 91 15.23 -8.15 -19.44
N ILE A 92 14.82 -7.15 -18.64
CA ILE A 92 15.22 -7.01 -17.23
C ILE A 92 13.96 -7.20 -16.39
N LYS A 93 14.05 -8.04 -15.38
CA LYS A 93 12.99 -8.30 -14.40
C LYS A 93 13.47 -7.91 -13.01
N ASP A 94 12.83 -6.90 -12.43
CA ASP A 94 12.98 -6.52 -11.04
C ASP A 94 11.88 -7.17 -10.22
N THR A 95 12.23 -7.87 -9.15
CA THR A 95 11.31 -8.47 -8.21
C THR A 95 11.60 -7.91 -6.81
N ASP A 96 10.62 -7.29 -6.18
CA ASP A 96 10.69 -6.75 -4.83
C ASP A 96 9.64 -7.45 -3.96
N ASN A 97 10.10 -8.23 -3.01
CA ASN A 97 9.25 -8.95 -2.07
C ASN A 97 9.56 -8.49 -0.66
N ALA A 98 8.53 -8.16 0.12
CA ALA A 98 8.69 -7.70 1.48
C ALA A 98 7.66 -8.27 2.44
N PHE A 99 8.12 -8.59 3.64
CA PHE A 99 7.28 -8.80 4.81
C PHE A 99 7.04 -7.44 5.48
N VAL A 100 5.80 -7.19 5.88
CA VAL A 100 5.35 -5.90 6.40
C VAL A 100 4.76 -6.07 7.78
N VAL A 101 5.23 -5.26 8.74
CA VAL A 101 4.63 -5.09 10.07
C VAL A 101 4.22 -3.63 10.20
N ALA A 102 2.96 -3.37 10.51
CA ALA A 102 2.42 -2.02 10.48
C ALA A 102 1.53 -1.73 11.70
N PRO A 103 2.10 -1.33 12.84
CA PRO A 103 1.31 -0.80 13.94
C PRO A 103 0.59 0.48 13.51
N PHE A 104 -0.64 0.66 14.01
CA PHE A 104 -1.45 1.80 13.62
C PHE A 104 -2.37 2.30 14.73
N VAL A 105 -2.78 3.55 14.57
CA VAL A 105 -3.90 4.17 15.28
C VAL A 105 -4.91 4.61 14.23
N ARG A 106 -6.21 4.30 14.43
CA ARG A 106 -7.29 4.65 13.51
C ARG A 106 -8.41 5.36 14.24
N LYS A 107 -8.74 6.56 13.79
CA LYS A 107 -9.89 7.34 14.26
C LYS A 107 -11.02 7.26 13.25
N TYR A 108 -12.23 7.03 13.75
CA TYR A 108 -13.46 6.99 12.95
C TYR A 108 -14.32 8.22 13.24
N TRP A 109 -14.98 8.71 12.20
CA TRP A 109 -16.03 9.72 12.25
C TRP A 109 -17.26 9.15 11.58
N THR A 110 -18.38 9.20 12.27
CA THR A 110 -19.66 8.68 11.79
C THR A 110 -20.24 9.63 10.75
N LEU A 111 -20.58 9.13 9.56
CA LEU A 111 -21.31 9.87 8.52
C LEU A 111 -22.78 9.47 8.50
N SER A 112 -23.10 8.21 8.79
CA SER A 112 -24.45 7.69 8.97
C SER A 112 -24.41 6.45 9.85
N ASP A 113 -25.57 5.82 10.09
CA ASP A 113 -25.67 4.60 10.93
C ASP A 113 -24.81 3.43 10.45
N LYS A 114 -24.42 3.43 9.17
CA LYS A 114 -23.64 2.36 8.56
C LYS A 114 -22.34 2.84 7.91
N LEU A 115 -22.15 4.14 7.75
CA LEU A 115 -21.03 4.70 7.01
C LEU A 115 -20.15 5.55 7.92
N TYR A 116 -18.87 5.22 7.91
CA TYR A 116 -17.81 5.93 8.63
C TYR A 116 -16.74 6.39 7.67
N ILE A 117 -16.22 7.57 7.91
CA ILE A 117 -14.88 7.97 7.40
C ILE A 117 -13.87 7.65 8.47
N PHE A 118 -12.67 7.26 8.08
CA PHE A 118 -11.58 7.08 9.02
C PHE A 118 -10.29 7.71 8.54
N GLY A 119 -9.44 8.09 9.50
CA GLY A 119 -8.03 8.41 9.30
C GLY A 119 -7.18 7.42 10.08
N GLN A 120 -6.22 6.79 9.40
CA GLN A 120 -5.28 5.87 10.00
C GLN A 120 -3.88 6.43 9.92
N LEU A 121 -3.25 6.62 11.09
CA LEU A 121 -1.81 6.83 11.19
C LEU A 121 -1.16 5.46 11.39
N GLN A 122 -0.20 5.10 10.55
CA GLN A 122 0.54 3.84 10.66
C GLN A 122 2.04 4.04 10.49
N VAL A 123 2.81 3.12 11.07
CA VAL A 123 4.27 3.05 10.95
C VAL A 123 4.62 1.72 10.29
N PRO A 124 4.64 1.62 8.95
CA PRO A 124 5.03 0.40 8.27
C PRO A 124 6.53 0.16 8.43
N LEU A 125 6.88 -1.07 8.78
CA LEU A 125 8.21 -1.63 8.81
C LEU A 125 8.24 -2.73 7.75
N GLU A 126 8.98 -2.52 6.67
CA GLU A 126 9.12 -3.48 5.59
C GLU A 126 10.53 -4.09 5.63
N PHE A 127 10.59 -5.40 5.62
CA PHE A 127 11.83 -6.18 5.50
C PHE A 127 11.76 -6.93 4.19
N GLY A 128 12.54 -6.49 3.23
CA GLY A 128 12.39 -6.93 1.85
C GLY A 128 13.66 -7.43 1.21
N LYS A 129 13.45 -8.05 0.06
CA LYS A 129 14.48 -8.54 -0.85
C LYS A 129 14.18 -8.05 -2.27
N GLU A 130 15.13 -7.36 -2.84
CA GLU A 130 15.13 -6.99 -4.26
C GLU A 130 15.98 -7.96 -5.04
N LYS A 131 15.47 -8.46 -6.16
CA LYS A 131 16.18 -9.30 -7.09
C LYS A 131 16.02 -8.75 -8.50
N MET A 132 17.14 -8.52 -9.17
CA MET A 132 17.18 -8.17 -10.59
C MET A 132 17.71 -9.35 -11.37
N ASP A 133 16.94 -9.84 -12.33
CA ASP A 133 17.30 -10.86 -13.30
C ASP A 133 17.31 -10.23 -14.70
N ALA A 134 18.24 -10.60 -15.54
CA ALA A 134 18.30 -10.13 -16.93
C ALA A 134 18.42 -11.29 -17.91
N ASN A 135 17.73 -11.18 -19.06
CA ASN A 135 17.86 -12.05 -20.20
C ASN A 135 18.14 -11.22 -21.44
N SER A 136 19.12 -11.61 -22.21
CA SER A 136 19.49 -10.91 -23.44
C SER A 136 19.48 -11.84 -24.62
N ASN A 137 18.80 -11.44 -25.71
CA ASN A 137 18.90 -12.09 -27.01
C ASN A 137 19.83 -11.32 -27.98
N ILE A 138 20.53 -10.30 -27.46
CA ILE A 138 21.51 -9.52 -28.23
C ILE A 138 22.70 -10.44 -28.55
N ASN A 139 23.11 -10.46 -29.81
CA ASN A 139 24.22 -11.30 -30.30
C ASN A 139 24.07 -12.82 -30.00
N GLY A 140 22.83 -13.34 -30.03
CA GLY A 140 22.58 -14.77 -29.80
C GLY A 140 22.50 -15.16 -28.32
N GLY A 141 22.31 -14.19 -27.42
CA GLY A 141 22.18 -14.40 -25.99
C GLY A 141 23.52 -14.39 -25.28
N ASP A 142 24.06 -13.19 -25.03
CA ASP A 142 25.33 -13.04 -24.29
C ASP A 142 25.08 -13.25 -22.78
N PRO A 143 25.56 -14.38 -22.20
CA PRO A 143 25.38 -14.66 -20.78
C PRO A 143 26.14 -13.66 -19.88
N LEU A 144 27.26 -13.08 -20.36
CA LEU A 144 28.03 -12.11 -19.59
C LEU A 144 27.29 -10.79 -19.46
N LEU A 145 26.57 -10.38 -20.52
CA LEU A 145 25.69 -9.20 -20.47
C LEU A 145 24.53 -9.41 -19.50
N ALA A 146 23.90 -10.58 -19.50
CA ALA A 146 22.85 -10.91 -18.57
C ALA A 146 23.37 -10.91 -17.13
N ALA A 147 24.46 -11.61 -16.86
CA ALA A 147 25.08 -11.69 -15.53
C ALA A 147 25.52 -10.33 -14.96
N ALA A 148 25.86 -9.37 -15.81
CA ALA A 148 26.23 -8.02 -15.38
C ALA A 148 25.07 -7.25 -14.70
N PHE A 149 23.82 -7.63 -14.97
CA PHE A 149 22.63 -7.03 -14.38
C PHE A 149 22.04 -7.84 -13.22
N GLU A 150 22.47 -9.08 -13.00
CA GLU A 150 21.94 -9.89 -11.91
C GLU A 150 22.43 -9.37 -10.56
N ARG A 151 21.45 -9.07 -9.68
CA ARG A 151 21.70 -8.57 -8.33
C ARG A 151 20.60 -9.03 -7.38
N GLU A 152 21.01 -9.30 -6.16
CA GLU A 152 20.10 -9.59 -5.07
C GLU A 152 20.54 -8.83 -3.83
N ASN A 153 19.65 -8.06 -3.21
CA ASN A 153 19.93 -7.30 -2.00
C ASN A 153 18.74 -7.35 -1.05
N ASN A 154 19.03 -7.47 0.23
CA ASN A 154 18.05 -7.22 1.27
C ASN A 154 17.94 -5.72 1.54
N TYR A 155 16.79 -5.31 2.05
CA TYR A 155 16.56 -3.92 2.46
C TYR A 155 15.60 -3.82 3.64
N THR A 156 15.67 -2.68 4.30
CA THR A 156 14.71 -2.26 5.31
C THR A 156 14.08 -0.93 4.88
N ASN A 157 12.75 -0.85 4.96
CA ASN A 157 12.01 0.39 4.71
C ASN A 157 11.11 0.70 5.92
N ILE A 158 11.23 1.90 6.45
CA ILE A 158 10.47 2.38 7.61
C ILE A 158 9.72 3.63 7.19
N GLY A 159 8.43 3.71 7.51
CA GLY A 159 7.61 4.84 7.14
C GLY A 159 6.75 5.38 8.29
N VAL A 160 6.18 6.55 8.06
CA VAL A 160 5.08 7.12 8.84
C VAL A 160 4.03 7.61 7.85
N ASN A 161 2.86 6.99 7.87
CA ASN A 161 1.86 7.20 6.82
C ASN A 161 0.49 7.51 7.42
N ILE A 162 -0.23 8.46 6.79
CA ILE A 162 -1.63 8.75 7.08
C ILE A 162 -2.46 8.23 5.91
N LYS A 163 -3.46 7.40 6.20
CA LYS A 163 -4.36 6.81 5.21
C LYS A 163 -5.80 7.20 5.52
N PRO A 164 -6.42 8.07 4.72
CA PRO A 164 -7.86 8.30 4.78
C PRO A 164 -8.61 7.11 4.16
N GLY A 165 -9.82 6.85 4.67
CA GLY A 165 -10.64 5.79 4.11
C GLY A 165 -12.10 5.89 4.52
N LEU A 166 -12.88 4.99 3.93
CA LEU A 166 -14.30 4.79 4.19
C LEU A 166 -14.53 3.38 4.69
N ASP A 167 -15.50 3.21 5.57
CA ASP A 167 -15.88 1.95 6.17
C ASP A 167 -17.41 1.85 6.20
N TYR A 168 -17.97 0.90 5.45
CA TYR A 168 -19.40 0.70 5.33
C TYR A 168 -19.83 -0.64 5.96
N PHE A 169 -20.66 -0.57 7.00
CA PHE A 169 -21.22 -1.73 7.69
C PHE A 169 -22.37 -2.33 6.91
N ILE A 170 -22.16 -3.53 6.36
CA ILE A 170 -23.21 -4.34 5.70
C ILE A 170 -24.16 -4.89 6.77
N THR A 171 -23.59 -5.42 7.86
CA THR A 171 -24.30 -5.91 9.04
C THR A 171 -23.69 -5.29 10.30
N LYS A 172 -24.18 -5.68 11.49
CA LYS A 172 -23.62 -5.24 12.77
C LYS A 172 -22.14 -5.68 12.96
N ASN A 173 -21.76 -6.78 12.33
CA ASN A 173 -20.42 -7.38 12.50
C ASN A 173 -19.53 -7.25 11.25
N TRP A 174 -20.11 -7.19 10.07
CA TRP A 174 -19.37 -7.17 8.81
C TRP A 174 -19.39 -5.78 8.18
N SER A 175 -18.22 -5.31 7.80
CA SER A 175 -18.09 -4.11 6.98
C SER A 175 -17.09 -4.31 5.83
N VAL A 176 -17.23 -3.46 4.81
CA VAL A 176 -16.26 -3.29 3.75
C VAL A 176 -15.57 -1.95 3.94
N GLU A 177 -14.27 -1.93 3.77
CA GLU A 177 -13.48 -0.71 3.91
C GLU A 177 -12.69 -0.44 2.63
N ALA A 178 -12.47 0.85 2.35
CA ALA A 178 -11.61 1.30 1.27
C ALA A 178 -10.69 2.39 1.79
N THR A 179 -9.38 2.31 1.50
CA THR A 179 -8.45 3.42 1.72
C THR A 179 -8.14 4.11 0.41
N ILE A 180 -8.06 5.45 0.43
CA ILE A 180 -7.89 6.27 -0.75
C ILE A 180 -6.63 7.10 -0.58
N GLY A 181 -5.55 6.66 -1.21
CA GLY A 181 -4.29 7.38 -1.13
C GLY A 181 -3.51 7.15 0.15
N GLU A 182 -2.35 7.76 0.21
CA GLU A 182 -1.42 7.68 1.32
C GLU A 182 -0.61 8.97 1.37
N PHE A 183 -0.56 9.60 2.54
CA PHE A 183 0.30 10.74 2.81
C PHE A 183 1.37 10.28 3.78
N GLY A 184 2.65 10.43 3.40
CA GLY A 184 3.65 9.92 4.32
C GLY A 184 5.09 10.18 3.91
N TYR A 185 5.94 9.74 4.80
CA TYR A 185 7.37 9.71 4.67
C TYR A 185 7.85 8.27 4.83
N ASN A 186 8.76 7.84 3.95
CA ASN A 186 9.39 6.54 4.04
C ASN A 186 10.91 6.71 3.89
N THR A 187 11.67 5.98 4.67
CA THR A 187 13.12 5.88 4.55
C THR A 187 13.52 4.45 4.23
N TYR A 188 14.20 4.30 3.11
CA TYR A 188 14.64 3.03 2.56
C TYR A 188 16.15 2.91 2.67
N LYS A 189 16.64 1.72 3.04
CA LYS A 189 18.07 1.41 3.11
C LYS A 189 18.33 -0.03 2.67
N ARG A 190 19.25 -0.22 1.73
CA ARG A 190 19.80 -1.56 1.41
C ARG A 190 20.75 -2.03 2.50
N ASP A 191 20.75 -3.33 2.76
CA ASP A 191 21.61 -3.97 3.74
C ASP A 191 22.98 -4.34 3.11
N ILE A 192 23.64 -3.33 2.56
CA ILE A 192 24.99 -3.43 2.00
C ILE A 192 25.88 -2.35 2.59
N ASP A 193 27.18 -2.64 2.72
CA ASP A 193 28.14 -1.68 3.26
C ASP A 193 28.23 -0.42 2.42
N GLY A 194 28.22 0.73 3.08
CA GLY A 194 28.24 2.03 2.41
C GLY A 194 26.92 2.49 1.78
N ALA A 195 25.83 1.71 1.88
CA ALA A 195 24.55 2.12 1.35
C ALA A 195 24.01 3.38 2.02
N LYS A 196 23.68 4.37 1.21
CA LYS A 196 23.00 5.58 1.66
C LYS A 196 21.49 5.30 1.82
N ARG A 197 20.85 6.05 2.71
CA ARG A 197 19.39 6.07 2.83
C ARG A 197 18.79 6.84 1.66
N THR A 198 17.61 6.40 1.25
CA THR A 198 16.75 7.11 0.30
C THR A 198 15.48 7.51 1.03
N ASP A 199 15.12 8.77 0.97
CA ASP A 199 13.96 9.32 1.64
C ASP A 199 12.91 9.71 0.61
N ASP A 200 11.69 9.17 0.78
CA ASP A 200 10.54 9.40 -0.10
C ASP A 200 9.42 10.09 0.66
N TYR A 201 8.93 11.19 0.10
CA TYR A 201 7.76 11.91 0.57
C TYR A 201 6.60 11.71 -0.39
N LYS A 202 5.48 11.20 0.11
CA LYS A 202 4.26 10.99 -0.67
C LYS A 202 3.16 11.92 -0.18
N PHE A 203 2.69 12.80 -1.05
CA PHE A 203 1.58 13.68 -0.78
C PHE A 203 0.59 13.61 -1.94
N GLY A 204 -0.56 13.01 -1.71
CA GLY A 204 -1.62 13.01 -2.72
C GLY A 204 -2.68 11.95 -2.51
N ILE A 205 -3.86 12.23 -3.05
CA ILE A 205 -4.92 11.26 -3.20
C ILE A 205 -4.69 10.60 -4.56
N SER A 206 -4.38 9.30 -4.56
CA SER A 206 -4.19 8.54 -5.77
C SER A 206 -5.24 7.45 -5.87
N LEU A 207 -6.08 7.52 -6.88
CA LEU A 207 -7.07 6.48 -7.16
C LEU A 207 -6.41 5.17 -7.64
N THR A 208 -5.14 5.20 -8.04
CA THR A 208 -4.37 4.01 -8.40
C THR A 208 -3.83 3.24 -7.20
N SER A 209 -3.95 3.79 -5.99
CA SER A 209 -3.53 3.17 -4.72
C SER A 209 -4.72 2.85 -3.79
N VAL A 210 -5.92 2.72 -4.34
CA VAL A 210 -7.09 2.30 -3.57
C VAL A 210 -6.89 0.85 -3.13
N THR A 211 -7.04 0.60 -1.82
CA THR A 211 -7.10 -0.75 -1.28
C THR A 211 -8.50 -1.03 -0.77
N PHE A 212 -8.97 -2.24 -1.01
CA PHE A 212 -10.25 -2.71 -0.48
C PHE A 212 -10.01 -3.74 0.61
N GLY A 213 -10.88 -3.74 1.60
CA GLY A 213 -10.80 -4.67 2.71
C GLY A 213 -12.17 -5.10 3.19
N VAL A 214 -12.18 -6.26 3.83
CA VAL A 214 -13.33 -6.77 4.58
C VAL A 214 -12.95 -6.81 6.04
N LYS A 215 -13.85 -6.35 6.89
CA LYS A 215 -13.64 -6.31 8.35
C LYS A 215 -14.75 -7.04 9.08
N TYR A 216 -14.36 -7.83 10.06
CA TYR A 216 -15.25 -8.45 11.02
C TYR A 216 -15.04 -7.85 12.40
N VAL A 217 -16.10 -7.32 12.99
CA VAL A 217 -16.13 -6.71 14.31
C VAL A 217 -16.75 -7.69 15.29
N PHE A 218 -16.01 -8.02 16.35
CA PHE A 218 -16.50 -8.89 17.42
C PHE A 218 -17.39 -8.04 18.33
N ALA A 219 -18.73 -8.16 18.17
CA ALA A 219 -19.66 -7.51 19.09
C ALA A 219 -19.49 -8.09 20.51
N LYS A 220 -19.52 -7.19 21.49
CA LYS A 220 -19.70 -7.59 22.89
C LYS A 220 -21.15 -7.91 23.17
#